data_e9f510f22eafc7f987953c15cfe217b6
#
_entry.id   e9f510f22eafc7f987953c15cfe217b6
#
_cell.length_a   1.000
_cell.length_b   1.000
_cell.length_c   1.000
_cell.angle_alpha   90.00
_cell.angle_beta   90.00
_cell.angle_gamma   90.00
#
_symmetry.space_group_name_H-M   'P 1'
#
loop_
_entity.id
_entity.type
_entity.pdbx_description
1 polymer ?
#
loop_
_entity_poly.entity_id
_entity_poly.type
_entity_poly.pdbx_seq_one_letter_code
_entity_poly.pdbx_strand_id
1 'polypeptide(L)'
;MAYDKIFTEEELIRTAFARYPELEVCREDILRACDALEACYNGGGRVLLCGNGGSSADCAHIAGELLKGFLSLRRLPADVREELERAGELGALCAEKLQGSLAAVDLTAQGAIIAAVANDTDPRLAYAQQLWGLGRKGDVLIGLSTSGNAENVRCAGIAAKALGMVRIAMTGETGGKMGEEFDIAIRVPSRHTPDVQELHLPVYHLLCAVTEYRLFHK
;
A
#
# COMPACT_ATOMS: atom_id res chain seq x y z
N MET A 1 -21.29 -9.95 1.12
CA MET A 1 -21.08 -8.90 0.09
C MET A 1 -21.08 -9.60 -1.26
N ALA A 2 -21.90 -9.16 -2.19
CA ALA A 2 -21.93 -9.73 -3.53
C ALA A 2 -20.75 -9.16 -4.33
N TYR A 3 -19.73 -9.95 -4.57
CA TYR A 3 -18.65 -9.66 -5.51
C TYR A 3 -19.11 -9.96 -6.96
N ASP A 4 -20.33 -9.52 -7.29
CA ASP A 4 -21.02 -9.99 -8.53
C ASP A 4 -20.61 -9.17 -9.76
N LYS A 5 -19.86 -8.07 -9.59
CA LYS A 5 -19.41 -7.23 -10.70
C LYS A 5 -17.91 -6.98 -10.62
N ILE A 6 -17.18 -7.56 -11.59
CA ILE A 6 -15.77 -7.21 -11.81
C ILE A 6 -15.76 -5.93 -12.66
N PHE A 7 -15.22 -4.85 -12.11
CA PHE A 7 -15.02 -3.59 -12.82
C PHE A 7 -13.75 -3.67 -13.67
N THR A 8 -13.79 -3.16 -14.88
CA THR A 8 -12.57 -3.00 -15.68
C THR A 8 -11.70 -1.89 -15.10
N GLU A 9 -10.40 -1.88 -15.43
CA GLU A 9 -9.47 -0.82 -15.03
C GLU A 9 -9.98 0.56 -15.46
N GLU A 10 -10.48 0.68 -16.70
CA GLU A 10 -11.04 1.92 -17.22
C GLU A 10 -12.25 2.41 -16.41
N GLU A 11 -13.15 1.49 -16.02
CA GLU A 11 -14.31 1.82 -15.18
C GLU A 11 -13.88 2.28 -13.78
N LEU A 12 -12.88 1.62 -13.17
CA LEU A 12 -12.34 1.99 -11.87
C LEU A 12 -11.75 3.40 -11.90
N ILE A 13 -10.87 3.67 -12.85
CA ILE A 13 -10.21 4.98 -13.02
C ILE A 13 -11.26 6.06 -13.30
N ARG A 14 -12.13 5.84 -14.29
CA ARG A 14 -13.19 6.80 -14.64
C ARG A 14 -14.10 7.13 -13.45
N THR A 15 -14.51 6.11 -12.69
CA THR A 15 -15.41 6.29 -11.55
C THR A 15 -14.73 7.06 -10.41
N ALA A 16 -13.46 6.77 -10.13
CA ALA A 16 -12.70 7.47 -9.09
C ALA A 16 -12.57 8.96 -9.41
N PHE A 17 -12.14 9.33 -10.60
CA PHE A 17 -11.96 10.74 -10.98
C PHE A 17 -13.28 11.47 -11.24
N ALA A 18 -14.35 10.78 -11.63
CA ALA A 18 -15.68 11.38 -11.70
C ALA A 18 -16.24 11.71 -10.31
N ARG A 19 -15.94 10.88 -9.30
CA ARG A 19 -16.36 11.07 -7.91
C ARG A 19 -15.49 12.09 -7.15
N TYR A 20 -14.21 12.16 -7.48
CA TYR A 20 -13.21 13.03 -6.87
C TYR A 20 -12.44 13.81 -7.94
N PRO A 21 -13.11 14.77 -8.63
CA PRO A 21 -12.50 15.49 -9.75
C PRO A 21 -11.29 16.33 -9.34
N GLU A 22 -11.19 16.73 -8.07
CA GLU A 22 -10.02 17.42 -7.52
C GLU A 22 -8.73 16.60 -7.57
N LEU A 23 -8.81 15.27 -7.63
CA LEU A 23 -7.64 14.38 -7.76
C LEU A 23 -7.05 14.34 -9.17
N GLU A 24 -7.70 14.98 -10.14
CA GLU A 24 -7.21 15.03 -11.52
C GLU A 24 -5.80 15.63 -11.61
N VAL A 25 -5.45 16.54 -10.68
CA VAL A 25 -4.12 17.18 -10.63
C VAL A 25 -2.98 16.20 -10.33
N CYS A 26 -3.27 15.06 -9.72
CA CYS A 26 -2.28 14.01 -9.41
C CYS A 26 -2.57 12.68 -10.13
N ARG A 27 -3.43 12.69 -11.16
CA ARG A 27 -3.79 11.50 -11.95
C ARG A 27 -2.58 10.73 -12.45
N GLU A 28 -1.62 11.41 -13.05
CA GLU A 28 -0.44 10.79 -13.65
C GLU A 28 0.40 10.05 -12.59
N ASP A 29 0.63 10.67 -11.42
CA ASP A 29 1.38 10.04 -10.34
C ASP A 29 0.61 8.86 -9.71
N ILE A 30 -0.72 8.92 -9.65
CA ILE A 30 -1.55 7.79 -9.21
C ILE A 30 -1.39 6.61 -10.19
N LEU A 31 -1.45 6.84 -11.50
CA LEU A 31 -1.30 5.77 -12.49
C LEU A 31 0.12 5.20 -12.48
N ARG A 32 1.15 6.03 -12.37
CA ARG A 32 2.54 5.57 -12.17
C ARG A 32 2.70 4.71 -10.91
N ALA A 33 2.00 5.05 -9.84
CA ALA A 33 1.99 4.23 -8.62
C ALA A 33 1.31 2.88 -8.85
N CYS A 34 0.20 2.81 -9.60
CA CYS A 34 -0.40 1.54 -10.02
C CYS A 34 0.57 0.67 -10.82
N ASP A 35 1.31 1.27 -11.76
CA ASP A 35 2.31 0.56 -12.57
C ASP A 35 3.45 0.01 -11.70
N ALA A 36 3.91 0.78 -10.72
CA ALA A 36 4.94 0.35 -9.78
C ALA A 36 4.48 -0.81 -8.89
N LEU A 37 3.23 -0.79 -8.43
CA LEU A 37 2.63 -1.87 -7.65
C LEU A 37 2.47 -3.15 -8.48
N GLU A 38 1.98 -3.06 -9.71
CA GLU A 38 1.89 -4.20 -10.62
C GLU A 38 3.27 -4.82 -10.88
N ALA A 39 4.27 -4.00 -11.19
CA ALA A 39 5.64 -4.47 -11.42
C ALA A 39 6.24 -5.14 -10.17
N CYS A 40 6.00 -4.59 -8.98
CA CYS A 40 6.44 -5.16 -7.71
C CYS A 40 5.88 -6.57 -7.51
N TYR A 41 4.58 -6.74 -7.60
CA TYR A 41 3.94 -8.04 -7.36
C TYR A 41 4.22 -9.06 -8.45
N ASN A 42 4.32 -8.66 -9.71
CA ASN A 42 4.76 -9.53 -10.81
C ASN A 42 6.21 -10.00 -10.62
N GLY A 43 7.04 -9.21 -9.94
CA GLY A 43 8.39 -9.59 -9.53
C GLY A 43 8.46 -10.43 -8.25
N GLY A 44 7.32 -10.81 -7.64
CA GLY A 44 7.27 -11.53 -6.37
C GLY A 44 7.62 -10.67 -5.14
N GLY A 45 7.57 -9.34 -5.29
CA GLY A 45 7.83 -8.37 -4.24
C GLY A 45 6.64 -8.18 -3.29
N ARG A 46 6.81 -7.25 -2.37
CA ARG A 46 5.81 -6.86 -1.37
C ARG A 46 5.75 -5.34 -1.21
N VAL A 47 4.67 -4.87 -0.63
CA VAL A 47 4.50 -3.46 -0.24
C VAL A 47 4.77 -3.31 1.26
N LEU A 48 5.59 -2.33 1.63
CA LEU A 48 5.81 -1.91 3.01
C LEU A 48 5.23 -0.50 3.20
N LEU A 49 4.57 -0.27 4.32
CA LEU A 49 3.76 0.93 4.57
C LEU A 49 4.23 1.62 5.84
N CYS A 50 4.36 2.94 5.82
CA CYS A 50 4.63 3.72 7.02
C CYS A 50 3.96 5.10 6.98
N GLY A 51 3.55 5.58 8.16
CA GLY A 51 2.90 6.85 8.37
C GLY A 51 2.67 7.11 9.85
N ASN A 52 2.18 8.30 10.22
CA ASN A 52 1.96 8.68 11.62
C ASN A 52 0.50 9.07 11.85
N GLY A 53 -0.02 8.82 13.05
CA GLY A 53 -1.39 9.22 13.43
C GLY A 53 -2.46 8.63 12.50
N GLY A 54 -3.28 9.49 11.87
CA GLY A 54 -4.29 9.05 10.91
C GLY A 54 -3.68 8.33 9.71
N SER A 55 -2.52 8.77 9.23
CA SER A 55 -1.79 8.08 8.16
C SER A 55 -1.27 6.69 8.57
N SER A 56 -1.08 6.41 9.87
CA SER A 56 -0.82 5.05 10.37
C SER A 56 -2.08 4.17 10.24
N ALA A 57 -3.25 4.71 10.52
CA ALA A 57 -4.52 3.99 10.30
C ALA A 57 -4.75 3.69 8.81
N ASP A 58 -4.39 4.63 7.92
CA ASP A 58 -4.42 4.40 6.48
C ASP A 58 -3.47 3.28 6.06
N CYS A 59 -2.27 3.18 6.65
CA CYS A 59 -1.34 2.07 6.38
C CYS A 59 -1.97 0.71 6.71
N ALA A 60 -2.62 0.59 7.86
CA ALA A 60 -3.32 -0.63 8.26
C ALA A 60 -4.49 -0.94 7.30
N HIS A 61 -5.24 0.07 6.86
CA HIS A 61 -6.32 -0.07 5.90
C HIS A 61 -5.80 -0.57 4.54
N ILE A 62 -4.78 0.07 3.97
CA ILE A 62 -4.15 -0.36 2.71
C ILE A 62 -3.65 -1.81 2.82
N ALA A 63 -2.96 -2.16 3.91
CA ALA A 63 -2.49 -3.52 4.14
C ALA A 63 -3.66 -4.53 4.16
N GLY A 64 -4.77 -4.19 4.80
CA GLY A 64 -5.98 -5.02 4.85
C GLY A 64 -6.58 -5.27 3.45
N GLU A 65 -6.65 -4.24 2.60
CA GLU A 65 -7.20 -4.37 1.25
C GLU A 65 -6.26 -5.15 0.29
N LEU A 66 -4.96 -5.09 0.52
CA LEU A 66 -3.99 -5.87 -0.26
C LEU A 66 -3.97 -7.34 0.17
N LEU A 67 -4.04 -7.63 1.47
CA LEU A 67 -3.90 -8.99 2.03
C LEU A 67 -5.10 -9.90 1.75
N LYS A 68 -6.27 -9.39 1.43
CA LYS A 68 -7.48 -10.16 1.06
C LYS A 68 -8.20 -9.51 -0.12
N GLY A 69 -9.21 -10.16 -0.69
CA GLY A 69 -10.05 -9.58 -1.72
C GLY A 69 -10.68 -8.25 -1.28
N PHE A 70 -10.54 -7.21 -2.11
CA PHE A 70 -11.09 -5.87 -1.90
C PHE A 70 -12.42 -5.69 -2.63
N LEU A 71 -12.39 -5.69 -3.96
CA LEU A 71 -13.59 -5.58 -4.81
C LEU A 71 -13.99 -6.92 -5.42
N SER A 72 -13.13 -7.92 -5.35
CA SER A 72 -13.37 -9.23 -5.94
C SER A 72 -12.96 -10.36 -4.99
N LEU A 73 -13.56 -11.54 -5.23
CA LEU A 73 -13.15 -12.75 -4.53
C LEU A 73 -11.91 -13.32 -5.23
N ARG A 74 -10.75 -13.13 -4.62
CA ARG A 74 -9.47 -13.68 -5.11
C ARG A 74 -9.37 -15.16 -4.74
N ARG A 75 -9.97 -16.06 -5.53
CA ARG A 75 -9.93 -17.50 -5.24
C ARG A 75 -8.51 -18.03 -5.34
N LEU A 76 -8.16 -18.94 -4.41
CA LEU A 76 -6.89 -19.67 -4.50
C LEU A 76 -6.85 -20.54 -5.76
N PRO A 77 -5.67 -20.79 -6.35
CA PRO A 77 -5.47 -21.76 -7.44
C PRO A 77 -5.98 -23.16 -7.06
N ALA A 78 -6.40 -23.93 -8.05
CA ALA A 78 -7.00 -25.24 -7.82
C ALA A 78 -6.05 -26.23 -7.13
N ASP A 79 -4.79 -26.26 -7.56
CA ASP A 79 -3.73 -27.08 -6.98
C ASP A 79 -3.46 -26.77 -5.52
N VAL A 80 -3.46 -25.47 -5.15
CA VAL A 80 -3.30 -25.03 -3.75
C VAL A 80 -4.50 -25.47 -2.91
N ARG A 81 -5.71 -25.36 -3.42
CA ARG A 81 -6.93 -25.82 -2.72
C ARG A 81 -6.93 -27.32 -2.49
N GLU A 82 -6.58 -28.10 -3.50
CA GLU A 82 -6.45 -29.57 -3.41
C GLU A 82 -5.43 -29.99 -2.34
N GLU A 83 -4.29 -29.28 -2.26
CA GLU A 83 -3.27 -29.56 -1.24
C GLU A 83 -3.79 -29.23 0.17
N LEU A 84 -4.51 -28.11 0.33
CA LEU A 84 -5.12 -27.75 1.61
C LEU A 84 -6.16 -28.79 2.07
N GLU A 85 -7.02 -29.25 1.15
CA GLU A 85 -8.08 -30.25 1.44
C GLU A 85 -7.52 -31.55 2.00
N ARG A 86 -6.30 -31.96 1.61
CA ARG A 86 -5.63 -33.17 2.15
C ARG A 86 -5.36 -33.12 3.65
N ALA A 87 -5.37 -31.93 4.24
CA ALA A 87 -5.17 -31.75 5.68
C ALA A 87 -6.46 -32.02 6.52
N GLY A 88 -7.53 -32.53 5.90
CA GLY A 88 -8.79 -32.87 6.57
C GLY A 88 -9.74 -31.69 6.70
N GLU A 89 -10.62 -31.73 7.70
CA GLU A 89 -11.72 -30.77 7.85
C GLU A 89 -11.27 -29.29 7.91
N LEU A 90 -10.23 -28.99 8.70
CA LEU A 90 -9.68 -27.62 8.76
C LEU A 90 -8.99 -27.23 7.46
N GLY A 91 -8.39 -28.19 6.75
CA GLY A 91 -7.81 -27.98 5.43
C GLY A 91 -8.88 -27.63 4.40
N ALA A 92 -10.02 -28.31 4.41
CA ALA A 92 -11.15 -27.99 3.56
C ALA A 92 -11.72 -26.60 3.86
N LEU A 93 -11.81 -26.20 5.14
CA LEU A 93 -12.18 -24.84 5.52
C LEU A 93 -11.18 -23.80 4.96
N CYS A 94 -9.88 -24.05 5.05
CA CYS A 94 -8.85 -23.20 4.49
C CYS A 94 -8.98 -23.09 2.95
N ALA A 95 -9.17 -24.21 2.27
CA ALA A 95 -9.34 -24.25 0.81
C ALA A 95 -10.56 -23.45 0.34
N GLU A 96 -11.66 -23.48 1.10
CA GLU A 96 -12.88 -22.75 0.79
C GLU A 96 -12.78 -21.25 1.10
N LYS A 97 -12.16 -20.87 2.23
CA LYS A 97 -12.27 -19.51 2.78
C LYS A 97 -11.05 -18.63 2.55
N LEU A 98 -9.85 -19.19 2.39
CA LEU A 98 -8.67 -18.38 2.10
C LEU A 98 -8.78 -17.76 0.71
N GLN A 99 -8.18 -16.59 0.58
CA GLN A 99 -8.19 -15.79 -0.65
C GLN A 99 -6.76 -15.53 -1.12
N GLY A 100 -6.59 -15.31 -2.41
CA GLY A 100 -5.33 -14.82 -2.98
C GLY A 100 -4.94 -13.49 -2.32
N SER A 101 -3.68 -13.38 -1.97
CA SER A 101 -3.13 -12.28 -1.17
C SER A 101 -2.03 -11.55 -1.93
N LEU A 102 -1.98 -10.23 -1.77
CA LEU A 102 -0.88 -9.37 -2.18
C LEU A 102 -0.09 -9.01 -0.92
N ALA A 103 1.16 -9.45 -0.85
CA ALA A 103 1.98 -9.30 0.35
C ALA A 103 2.15 -7.83 0.74
N ALA A 104 1.66 -7.44 1.90
CA ALA A 104 1.77 -6.09 2.44
C ALA A 104 2.15 -6.12 3.91
N VAL A 105 3.00 -5.19 4.34
CA VAL A 105 3.49 -5.08 5.72
C VAL A 105 3.25 -3.67 6.23
N ASP A 106 2.39 -3.54 7.22
CA ASP A 106 2.22 -2.30 7.97
C ASP A 106 3.33 -2.19 9.04
N LEU A 107 4.30 -1.31 8.81
CA LEU A 107 5.40 -1.04 9.72
C LEU A 107 4.94 -0.28 10.97
N THR A 108 3.74 0.27 10.97
CA THR A 108 3.19 1.03 12.10
C THR A 108 2.56 0.13 13.17
N ALA A 109 2.21 -1.10 12.81
CA ALA A 109 1.56 -2.07 13.68
C ALA A 109 2.53 -2.78 14.68
N GLN A 110 3.84 -2.63 14.49
CA GLN A 110 4.87 -3.38 15.24
C GLN A 110 5.30 -2.62 16.51
N GLY A 111 4.40 -2.44 17.46
CA GLY A 111 4.62 -1.59 18.65
C GLY A 111 5.89 -1.90 19.44
N ALA A 112 6.25 -3.17 19.61
CA ALA A 112 7.45 -3.55 20.37
C ALA A 112 8.75 -3.05 19.73
N ILE A 113 8.94 -3.27 18.44
CA ILE A 113 10.15 -2.81 17.74
C ILE A 113 10.18 -1.29 17.62
N ILE A 114 9.03 -0.64 17.42
CA ILE A 114 8.95 0.83 17.41
C ILE A 114 9.43 1.40 18.74
N ALA A 115 8.95 0.85 19.87
CA ALA A 115 9.35 1.30 21.20
C ALA A 115 10.83 1.01 21.49
N ALA A 116 11.34 -0.17 21.12
CA ALA A 116 12.73 -0.55 21.31
C ALA A 116 13.68 0.39 20.54
N VAL A 117 13.41 0.61 19.25
CA VAL A 117 14.24 1.51 18.42
C VAL A 117 14.20 2.95 18.95
N ALA A 118 13.02 3.42 19.38
CA ALA A 118 12.88 4.75 19.92
C ALA A 118 13.66 4.94 21.24
N ASN A 119 13.76 3.90 22.09
CA ASN A 119 14.48 3.94 23.35
C ASN A 119 15.99 3.74 23.18
N ASP A 120 16.40 2.79 22.35
CA ASP A 120 17.77 2.30 22.29
C ASP A 120 18.64 3.06 21.27
N THR A 121 18.00 3.68 20.25
CA THR A 121 18.70 4.36 19.16
C THR A 121 18.15 5.76 18.89
N ASP A 122 17.20 5.88 17.98
CA ASP A 122 16.58 7.15 17.61
C ASP A 122 15.13 6.89 17.10
N PRO A 123 14.12 7.58 17.64
CA PRO A 123 12.72 7.40 17.24
C PRO A 123 12.45 7.64 15.75
N ARG A 124 13.31 8.44 15.09
CA ARG A 124 13.22 8.66 13.63
C ARG A 124 13.55 7.41 12.81
N LEU A 125 14.20 6.41 13.41
CA LEU A 125 14.61 5.19 12.73
C LEU A 125 13.59 4.04 12.88
N ALA A 126 12.51 4.21 13.62
CA ALA A 126 11.57 3.13 13.94
C ALA A 126 11.03 2.39 12.72
N TYR A 127 10.70 3.08 11.64
CA TYR A 127 10.27 2.46 10.38
C TYR A 127 11.46 2.02 9.52
N ALA A 128 12.52 2.80 9.47
CA ALA A 128 13.72 2.48 8.71
C ALA A 128 14.38 1.19 9.20
N GLN A 129 14.44 0.95 10.51
CA GLN A 129 15.01 -0.27 11.09
C GLN A 129 14.20 -1.51 10.70
N GLN A 130 12.89 -1.45 10.76
CA GLN A 130 12.01 -2.55 10.33
C GLN A 130 12.17 -2.81 8.83
N LEU A 131 12.14 -1.74 8.03
CA LEU A 131 12.28 -1.82 6.58
C LEU A 131 13.63 -2.42 6.19
N TRP A 132 14.72 -2.09 6.90
CA TRP A 132 16.05 -2.66 6.67
C TRP A 132 16.08 -4.18 6.86
N GLY A 133 15.34 -4.69 7.83
CA GLY A 133 15.20 -6.14 8.08
C GLY A 133 14.30 -6.88 7.09
N LEU A 134 13.24 -6.23 6.63
CA LEU A 134 12.15 -6.85 5.87
C LEU A 134 12.22 -6.60 4.36
N GLY A 135 12.68 -5.41 3.96
CA GLY A 135 12.67 -4.96 2.56
C GLY A 135 13.73 -5.64 1.71
N ARG A 136 13.42 -5.78 0.44
CA ARG A 136 14.29 -6.38 -0.59
C ARG A 136 14.23 -5.53 -1.86
N LYS A 137 15.21 -5.67 -2.72
CA LYS A 137 15.19 -5.07 -4.06
C LYS A 137 13.94 -5.52 -4.83
N GLY A 138 13.24 -4.58 -5.44
CA GLY A 138 11.99 -4.81 -6.16
C GLY A 138 10.72 -4.67 -5.32
N ASP A 139 10.84 -4.58 -3.99
CA ASP A 139 9.72 -4.19 -3.12
C ASP A 139 9.34 -2.71 -3.32
N VAL A 140 8.17 -2.33 -2.83
CA VAL A 140 7.69 -0.94 -2.81
C VAL A 140 7.53 -0.45 -1.38
N LEU A 141 8.01 0.76 -1.10
CA LEU A 141 7.64 1.51 0.11
C LEU A 141 6.56 2.54 -0.24
N ILE A 142 5.43 2.52 0.47
CA ILE A 142 4.47 3.62 0.46
C ILE A 142 4.61 4.38 1.78
N GLY A 143 5.07 5.63 1.70
CA GLY A 143 5.20 6.53 2.83
C GLY A 143 4.09 7.58 2.82
N LEU A 144 3.32 7.67 3.92
CA LEU A 144 2.23 8.62 4.08
C LEU A 144 2.64 9.74 5.04
N SER A 145 2.57 10.99 4.58
CA SER A 145 2.80 12.18 5.41
C SER A 145 2.07 13.38 4.84
N THR A 146 1.08 13.89 5.53
CA THR A 146 0.27 15.03 5.05
C THR A 146 1.10 16.28 4.74
N SER A 147 2.15 16.56 5.50
CA SER A 147 3.10 17.64 5.24
C SER A 147 4.24 17.26 4.28
N GLY A 148 4.45 15.96 4.03
CA GLY A 148 5.61 15.46 3.29
C GLY A 148 6.96 15.64 4.01
N ASN A 149 6.95 15.93 5.34
CA ASN A 149 8.17 16.26 6.08
C ASN A 149 8.44 15.35 7.29
N ALA A 150 7.63 14.33 7.55
CA ALA A 150 7.81 13.42 8.68
C ALA A 150 9.17 12.70 8.59
N GLU A 151 10.08 13.01 9.53
CA GLU A 151 11.46 12.54 9.47
C GLU A 151 11.57 11.01 9.54
N ASN A 152 10.75 10.34 10.34
CA ASN A 152 10.75 8.88 10.44
C ASN A 152 10.29 8.21 9.12
N VAL A 153 9.35 8.78 8.39
CA VAL A 153 8.93 8.32 7.06
C VAL A 153 10.03 8.57 6.02
N ARG A 154 10.70 9.72 6.10
CA ARG A 154 11.83 10.05 5.22
C ARG A 154 13.04 9.14 5.48
N CYS A 155 13.33 8.82 6.72
CA CYS A 155 14.38 7.82 7.06
C CYS A 155 14.07 6.45 6.46
N ALA A 156 12.80 6.01 6.50
CA ALA A 156 12.38 4.80 5.80
C ALA A 156 12.59 4.91 4.27
N GLY A 157 12.29 6.07 3.67
CA GLY A 157 12.55 6.35 2.26
C GLY A 157 14.04 6.27 1.88
N ILE A 158 14.94 6.75 2.76
CA ILE A 158 16.40 6.65 2.56
C ILE A 158 16.84 5.17 2.61
N ALA A 159 16.36 4.41 3.59
CA ALA A 159 16.65 2.97 3.70
C ALA A 159 16.11 2.19 2.49
N ALA A 160 14.90 2.48 2.04
CA ALA A 160 14.29 1.88 0.86
C ALA A 160 15.13 2.12 -0.41
N LYS A 161 15.62 3.35 -0.60
CA LYS A 161 16.53 3.68 -1.72
C LYS A 161 17.79 2.84 -1.69
N ALA A 162 18.41 2.71 -0.53
CA ALA A 162 19.64 1.92 -0.36
C ALA A 162 19.41 0.42 -0.65
N LEU A 163 18.20 -0.09 -0.41
CA LEU A 163 17.80 -1.47 -0.70
C LEU A 163 17.35 -1.68 -2.16
N GLY A 164 17.26 -0.62 -2.98
CA GLY A 164 16.80 -0.71 -4.37
C GLY A 164 15.28 -0.93 -4.50
N MET A 165 14.51 -0.41 -3.55
CA MET A 165 13.06 -0.40 -3.56
C MET A 165 12.53 0.84 -4.30
N VAL A 166 11.35 0.74 -4.90
CA VAL A 166 10.58 1.90 -5.39
C VAL A 166 9.88 2.58 -4.21
N ARG A 167 9.88 3.91 -4.20
CA ARG A 167 9.32 4.71 -3.11
C ARG A 167 8.19 5.59 -3.62
N ILE A 168 7.00 5.38 -3.05
CA ILE A 168 5.80 6.16 -3.32
C ILE A 168 5.51 7.04 -2.10
N ALA A 169 5.44 8.34 -2.29
CA ALA A 169 4.99 9.30 -1.27
C ALA A 169 3.52 9.64 -1.49
N MET A 170 2.71 9.61 -0.43
CA MET A 170 1.38 10.19 -0.41
C MET A 170 1.40 11.42 0.51
N THR A 171 1.16 12.60 -0.06
CA THR A 171 1.34 13.88 0.63
C THR A 171 0.23 14.87 0.29
N GLY A 172 0.18 15.99 1.00
CA GLY A 172 -0.60 17.15 0.57
C GLY A 172 0.08 17.90 -0.58
N GLU A 173 -0.53 19.00 -0.99
CA GLU A 173 -0.24 19.80 -2.18
C GLU A 173 1.25 20.17 -2.35
N THR A 174 1.93 20.51 -1.26
CA THR A 174 3.33 20.95 -1.33
C THR A 174 4.32 19.81 -1.58
N GLY A 175 3.94 18.57 -1.28
CA GLY A 175 4.85 17.42 -1.33
C GLY A 175 5.88 17.38 -0.21
N GLY A 176 6.19 18.52 0.41
CA GLY A 176 7.30 18.63 1.36
C GLY A 176 8.61 18.09 0.79
N LYS A 177 9.52 17.67 1.65
CA LYS A 177 10.79 17.04 1.22
C LYS A 177 10.58 15.67 0.56
N MET A 178 9.55 14.92 0.96
CA MET A 178 9.24 13.62 0.35
C MET A 178 8.89 13.77 -1.14
N GLY A 179 8.26 14.88 -1.53
CA GLY A 179 7.92 15.18 -2.92
C GLY A 179 9.11 15.27 -3.88
N GLU A 180 10.32 15.51 -3.34
CA GLU A 180 11.57 15.57 -4.09
C GLU A 180 12.44 14.32 -3.90
N GLU A 181 12.31 13.67 -2.74
CA GLU A 181 13.16 12.55 -2.33
C GLU A 181 12.65 11.19 -2.83
N PHE A 182 11.33 11.04 -3.08
CA PHE A 182 10.71 9.79 -3.47
C PHE A 182 10.58 9.67 -5.00
N ASP A 183 10.46 8.46 -5.50
CA ASP A 183 10.44 8.18 -6.95
C ASP A 183 9.11 8.58 -7.60
N ILE A 184 8.02 8.46 -6.83
CA ILE A 184 6.66 8.88 -7.20
C ILE A 184 6.08 9.67 -6.03
N ALA A 185 5.51 10.85 -6.30
CA ALA A 185 4.93 11.69 -5.25
C ALA A 185 3.49 12.09 -5.61
N ILE A 186 2.53 11.38 -5.03
CA ILE A 186 1.10 11.70 -5.14
C ILE A 186 0.79 12.85 -4.19
N ARG A 187 0.53 14.03 -4.75
CA ARG A 187 0.28 15.28 -4.04
C ARG A 187 -1.18 15.63 -4.15
N VAL A 188 -2.00 15.29 -3.14
CA VAL A 188 -3.41 15.65 -3.15
C VAL A 188 -3.60 17.16 -2.93
N PRO A 189 -4.63 17.81 -3.52
CA PRO A 189 -4.75 19.27 -3.58
C PRO A 189 -5.30 19.87 -2.29
N SER A 190 -4.65 19.62 -1.17
CA SER A 190 -4.92 20.30 0.12
C SER A 190 -3.66 20.47 0.95
N ARG A 191 -3.66 21.46 1.84
CA ARG A 191 -2.62 21.72 2.87
C ARG A 191 -3.11 21.45 4.27
N HIS A 192 -4.40 21.30 4.44
CA HIS A 192 -5.03 21.07 5.74
C HIS A 192 -5.04 19.58 6.05
N THR A 193 -4.44 19.17 7.17
CA THR A 193 -4.21 17.76 7.49
C THR A 193 -5.44 16.86 7.38
N PRO A 194 -6.61 17.18 7.94
CA PRO A 194 -7.83 16.38 7.77
C PRO A 194 -8.22 16.18 6.29
N ASP A 195 -8.24 17.25 5.51
CA ASP A 195 -8.64 17.19 4.10
C ASP A 195 -7.65 16.35 3.28
N VAL A 196 -6.34 16.45 3.58
CA VAL A 196 -5.31 15.60 2.94
C VAL A 196 -5.59 14.13 3.24
N GLN A 197 -5.91 13.77 4.49
CA GLN A 197 -6.24 12.40 4.88
C GLN A 197 -7.53 11.92 4.21
N GLU A 198 -8.56 12.77 4.12
CA GLU A 198 -9.80 12.44 3.39
C GLU A 198 -9.54 12.17 1.91
N LEU A 199 -8.61 12.90 1.28
CA LEU A 199 -8.22 12.69 -0.12
C LEU A 199 -7.26 11.51 -0.31
N HIS A 200 -6.48 11.14 0.69
CA HIS A 200 -5.66 9.91 0.63
C HIS A 200 -6.52 8.66 0.51
N LEU A 201 -7.68 8.62 1.16
CA LEU A 201 -8.59 7.47 1.14
C LEU A 201 -8.99 7.04 -0.29
N PRO A 202 -9.59 7.89 -1.14
CA PRO A 202 -9.92 7.50 -2.51
C PRO A 202 -8.70 7.18 -3.37
N VAL A 203 -7.54 7.80 -3.10
CA VAL A 203 -6.30 7.49 -3.80
C VAL A 203 -5.88 6.06 -3.53
N TYR A 204 -5.70 5.66 -2.27
CA TYR A 204 -5.24 4.30 -2.00
C TYR A 204 -6.31 3.23 -2.29
N HIS A 205 -7.60 3.55 -2.22
CA HIS A 205 -8.64 2.65 -2.73
C HIS A 205 -8.48 2.40 -4.24
N LEU A 206 -8.18 3.45 -5.02
CA LEU A 206 -7.93 3.28 -6.45
C LEU A 206 -6.65 2.46 -6.71
N LEU A 207 -5.56 2.71 -5.96
CA LEU A 207 -4.34 1.91 -6.05
C LEU A 207 -4.62 0.43 -5.78
N CYS A 208 -5.33 0.11 -4.68
CA CYS A 208 -5.68 -1.26 -4.33
C CYS A 208 -6.59 -1.92 -5.39
N ALA A 209 -7.62 -1.20 -5.86
CA ALA A 209 -8.59 -1.73 -6.82
C ALA A 209 -7.96 -2.02 -8.19
N VAL A 210 -7.15 -1.10 -8.71
CA VAL A 210 -6.45 -1.27 -9.99
C VAL A 210 -5.41 -2.39 -9.90
N THR A 211 -4.65 -2.44 -8.79
CA THR A 211 -3.68 -3.51 -8.56
C THR A 211 -4.37 -4.88 -8.48
N GLU A 212 -5.49 -4.99 -7.76
CA GLU A 212 -6.30 -6.21 -7.71
C GLU A 212 -6.77 -6.64 -9.11
N TYR A 213 -7.33 -5.71 -9.87
CA TYR A 213 -7.82 -6.00 -11.23
C TYR A 213 -6.69 -6.53 -12.12
N ARG A 214 -5.54 -5.85 -12.13
CA ARG A 214 -4.41 -6.19 -12.99
C ARG A 214 -3.82 -7.56 -12.68
N LEU A 215 -3.81 -7.98 -11.41
CA LEU A 215 -3.17 -9.22 -10.98
C LEU A 215 -4.10 -10.43 -10.90
N PHE A 216 -5.41 -10.22 -10.85
CA PHE A 216 -6.37 -11.31 -10.69
C PHE A 216 -7.43 -11.40 -11.81
N HIS A 217 -7.56 -10.36 -12.65
CA HIS A 217 -8.66 -10.28 -13.65
C HIS A 217 -8.24 -9.83 -15.05
N LYS A 218 -6.96 -9.48 -15.25
CA LYS A 218 -6.40 -9.07 -16.55
C LYS A 218 -5.99 -10.27 -17.40
#